data_514bcf9e543e0b2a90a04d49998400f6
#
_entry.id   514bcf9e543e0b2a90a04d49998400f6
#
_cell.length_a   1.000
_cell.length_b   1.000
_cell.length_c   1.000
_cell.angle_alpha   90.00
_cell.angle_beta   90.00
_cell.angle_gamma   90.00
#
_symmetry.space_group_name_H-M   'P 1'
#
loop_
_entity.id
_entity.type
_entity.pdbx_description
1 polymer ?
#
loop_
_entity_poly.entity_id
_entity_poly.type
_entity_poly.pdbx_seq_one_letter_code
_entity_poly.pdbx_strand_id
1 'polypeptide(L)'
;FIPFARLDDIMVSYAAPGGNVGPHYDSYDVFLLQGSGSRKWQVSGSHSLDLIPNQELRILKSFVPEGQCEVTAGDILYLPPNFSHYGVALEPCFTYSIGFIAPIFDHVKSEFLHYLDAEFELPGIFQDPTRKATDQPGLIPDDLLQAVTEQVSRIKWTKNNILKFTGEFLTQSAANYQSLPPNILSKKKFLSQLSSTSYQIESTVKFLYREQFGFIGGNAFKIPTSSQSIFRQFANTRLIHGHAIQPDSFLAETIFEWLSQGYVRSIKT
;
A
#
# COMPACT_ATOMS: atom_id res chain seq x y z
N PHE A 1 -10.13 9.66 8.99
CA PHE A 1 -9.74 9.16 10.33
C PHE A 1 -8.61 8.15 10.17
N ILE A 2 -8.68 7.16 9.26
CA ILE A 2 -7.51 6.37 8.89
C ILE A 2 -6.85 6.97 7.64
N PRO A 3 -5.51 7.19 7.63
CA PRO A 3 -4.83 7.86 6.54
C PRO A 3 -4.80 7.02 5.25
N PHE A 4 -4.73 7.67 4.09
CA PHE A 4 -4.63 7.02 2.77
C PHE A 4 -3.44 6.05 2.65
N ALA A 5 -2.37 6.27 3.42
CA ALA A 5 -1.24 5.36 3.49
C ALA A 5 -1.66 3.92 3.87
N ARG A 6 -2.73 3.78 4.65
CA ARG A 6 -3.25 2.49 5.11
C ARG A 6 -4.42 1.96 4.28
N LEU A 7 -5.03 2.77 3.41
CA LEU A 7 -6.11 2.29 2.54
C LEU A 7 -5.59 1.16 1.65
N ASP A 8 -6.29 0.04 1.62
CA ASP A 8 -5.92 -1.13 0.82
C ASP A 8 -6.85 -1.28 -0.38
N ASP A 9 -7.94 -1.96 -0.19
CA ASP A 9 -8.89 -2.25 -1.24
C ASP A 9 -10.35 -2.03 -0.80
N ILE A 10 -11.25 -2.22 -1.74
CA ILE A 10 -12.69 -2.30 -1.50
C ILE A 10 -13.19 -3.62 -2.10
N MET A 11 -13.58 -4.53 -1.24
CA MET A 11 -14.24 -5.76 -1.63
C MET A 11 -15.75 -5.55 -1.64
N VAL A 12 -16.42 -5.99 -2.72
CA VAL A 12 -17.88 -5.93 -2.83
C VAL A 12 -18.45 -7.35 -2.73
N SER A 13 -19.34 -7.58 -1.79
CA SER A 13 -20.02 -8.88 -1.63
C SER A 13 -21.52 -8.74 -1.86
N TYR A 14 -22.08 -9.66 -2.65
CA TYR A 14 -23.51 -9.90 -2.76
C TYR A 14 -23.89 -11.16 -1.98
N ALA A 15 -24.98 -11.11 -1.23
CA ALA A 15 -25.50 -12.26 -0.51
C ALA A 15 -27.02 -12.36 -0.68
N ALA A 16 -27.52 -13.59 -0.96
CA ALA A 16 -28.94 -13.95 -0.87
C ALA A 16 -29.33 -14.12 0.61
N PRO A 17 -30.63 -14.15 0.95
CA PRO A 17 -31.08 -14.40 2.33
C PRO A 17 -30.46 -15.66 2.93
N GLY A 18 -29.89 -15.55 4.14
CA GLY A 18 -29.15 -16.61 4.81
C GLY A 18 -27.70 -16.75 4.35
N GLY A 19 -27.28 -16.05 3.29
CA GLY A 19 -25.90 -16.08 2.76
C GLY A 19 -24.89 -15.54 3.77
N ASN A 20 -23.76 -16.24 3.91
CA ASN A 20 -22.67 -15.91 4.82
C ASN A 20 -21.38 -16.63 4.41
N VAL A 21 -20.25 -16.21 4.97
CA VAL A 21 -18.92 -16.84 4.77
C VAL A 21 -18.43 -17.58 6.01
N GLY A 22 -19.27 -17.72 7.04
CA GLY A 22 -18.89 -18.27 8.34
C GLY A 22 -18.20 -17.24 9.26
N PRO A 23 -18.03 -17.60 10.54
CA PRO A 23 -17.32 -16.74 11.50
C PRO A 23 -15.84 -16.73 11.20
N HIS A 24 -15.28 -15.53 11.09
CA HIS A 24 -13.85 -15.30 10.78
C HIS A 24 -13.34 -14.02 11.41
N TYR A 25 -12.07 -13.71 11.22
CA TYR A 25 -11.45 -12.43 11.58
C TYR A 25 -10.51 -11.96 10.50
N ASP A 26 -10.34 -10.64 10.43
CA ASP A 26 -9.33 -9.99 9.60
C ASP A 26 -8.18 -9.49 10.47
N SER A 27 -6.96 -9.51 9.93
CA SER A 27 -5.77 -9.00 10.62
C SER A 27 -5.54 -7.50 10.40
N TYR A 28 -6.55 -6.79 9.89
CA TYR A 28 -6.51 -5.37 9.56
C TYR A 28 -7.83 -4.68 9.94
N ASP A 29 -7.83 -3.34 9.95
CA ASP A 29 -9.04 -2.55 10.15
C ASP A 29 -9.95 -2.66 8.93
N VAL A 30 -11.25 -2.87 9.14
CA VAL A 30 -12.24 -2.89 8.06
C VAL A 30 -13.48 -2.08 8.42
N PHE A 31 -14.00 -1.33 7.46
CA PHE A 31 -15.31 -0.70 7.52
C PHE A 31 -16.26 -1.44 6.58
N LEU A 32 -17.31 -1.99 7.14
CA LEU A 32 -18.36 -2.71 6.42
C LEU A 32 -19.52 -1.74 6.17
N LEU A 33 -19.57 -1.16 4.98
CA LEU A 33 -20.69 -0.30 4.55
C LEU A 33 -21.78 -1.17 3.94
N GLN A 34 -22.98 -1.14 4.51
CA GLN A 34 -24.13 -1.77 3.92
C GLN A 34 -24.65 -0.92 2.77
N GLY A 35 -24.49 -1.40 1.54
CA GLY A 35 -24.87 -0.66 0.32
C GLY A 35 -26.34 -0.80 -0.04
N SER A 36 -26.91 -1.99 0.16
CA SER A 36 -28.35 -2.26 -0.03
C SER A 36 -28.77 -3.49 0.77
N GLY A 37 -30.05 -3.60 1.06
CA GLY A 37 -30.62 -4.68 1.87
C GLY A 37 -30.14 -4.61 3.33
N SER A 38 -30.32 -5.70 4.06
CA SER A 38 -30.00 -5.78 5.49
C SER A 38 -29.18 -7.03 5.82
N ARG A 39 -28.31 -6.89 6.84
CA ARG A 39 -27.44 -7.97 7.32
C ARG A 39 -27.36 -7.94 8.84
N LYS A 40 -27.46 -9.12 9.45
CA LYS A 40 -27.20 -9.30 10.87
C LYS A 40 -25.74 -9.63 11.09
N TRP A 41 -25.06 -8.84 11.89
CA TRP A 41 -23.69 -9.06 12.34
C TRP A 41 -23.64 -9.51 13.78
N GLN A 42 -22.84 -10.52 14.05
CA GLN A 42 -22.42 -10.96 15.36
C GLN A 42 -20.92 -10.74 15.48
N VAL A 43 -20.47 -10.20 16.62
CA VAL A 43 -19.08 -9.77 16.81
C VAL A 43 -18.55 -10.24 18.15
N SER A 44 -17.24 -10.41 18.23
CA SER A 44 -16.58 -10.78 19.47
C SER A 44 -15.08 -10.43 19.48
N GLY A 45 -14.58 -9.91 20.61
CA GLY A 45 -13.20 -9.51 20.83
C GLY A 45 -12.34 -10.48 21.65
N SER A 46 -12.95 -11.49 22.28
CA SER A 46 -12.30 -12.24 23.37
C SER A 46 -12.29 -13.75 23.19
N HIS A 47 -11.69 -14.33 22.12
CA HIS A 47 -11.58 -15.78 22.05
C HIS A 47 -10.42 -16.29 21.20
N SER A 48 -10.28 -17.62 21.23
CA SER A 48 -9.35 -18.33 20.39
C SER A 48 -9.57 -17.97 18.90
N LEU A 49 -8.50 -17.59 18.25
CA LEU A 49 -8.45 -17.38 16.80
C LEU A 49 -8.10 -18.67 16.05
N ASP A 50 -8.34 -19.84 16.65
CA ASP A 50 -8.08 -21.15 16.04
C ASP A 50 -8.96 -21.35 14.79
N LEU A 51 -8.31 -21.68 13.70
CA LEU A 51 -8.97 -21.90 12.42
C LEU A 51 -9.27 -23.38 12.17
N ILE A 52 -10.33 -23.64 11.41
CA ILE A 52 -10.58 -24.97 10.86
C ILE A 52 -9.49 -25.26 9.81
N PRO A 53 -8.73 -26.38 9.96
CA PRO A 53 -7.66 -26.69 9.02
C PRO A 53 -8.21 -27.05 7.63
N ASN A 54 -7.43 -26.82 6.59
CA ASN A 54 -7.71 -27.21 5.21
C ASN A 54 -9.00 -26.61 4.60
N GLN A 55 -9.39 -25.43 5.06
CA GLN A 55 -10.44 -24.62 4.44
C GLN A 55 -9.82 -23.55 3.54
N GLU A 56 -10.47 -23.24 2.42
CA GLU A 56 -10.06 -22.12 1.56
C GLU A 56 -10.22 -20.76 2.27
N LEU A 57 -11.27 -20.65 3.09
CA LEU A 57 -11.53 -19.48 3.92
C LEU A 57 -11.05 -19.70 5.36
N ARG A 58 -10.64 -18.63 6.02
CA ARG A 58 -10.13 -18.63 7.40
C ARG A 58 -11.29 -18.68 8.41
N ILE A 59 -11.97 -19.80 8.50
CA ILE A 59 -13.13 -20.01 9.36
C ILE A 59 -12.69 -20.41 10.76
N LEU A 60 -13.25 -19.77 11.79
CA LEU A 60 -13.01 -20.10 13.19
C LEU A 60 -13.58 -21.45 13.58
N LYS A 61 -12.87 -22.24 14.38
CA LYS A 61 -13.34 -23.50 14.96
C LYS A 61 -14.49 -23.30 15.94
N SER A 62 -14.45 -22.17 16.67
CA SER A 62 -15.48 -21.80 17.63
C SER A 62 -15.72 -20.31 17.58
N PHE A 63 -16.96 -19.90 17.73
CA PHE A 63 -17.35 -18.50 17.75
C PHE A 63 -18.49 -18.30 18.75
N VAL A 64 -18.26 -17.46 19.76
CA VAL A 64 -19.27 -17.07 20.74
C VAL A 64 -19.45 -15.57 20.63
N PRO A 65 -20.58 -15.08 20.14
CA PRO A 65 -20.81 -13.66 19.99
C PRO A 65 -20.95 -12.95 21.35
N GLU A 66 -20.26 -11.83 21.50
CA GLU A 66 -20.38 -10.91 22.64
C GLU A 66 -21.36 -9.76 22.34
N GLY A 67 -21.56 -9.47 21.05
CA GLY A 67 -22.47 -8.46 20.57
C GLY A 67 -23.12 -8.83 19.25
N GLN A 68 -24.25 -8.20 18.98
CA GLN A 68 -24.92 -8.31 17.68
C GLN A 68 -25.59 -7.00 17.30
N CYS A 69 -25.66 -6.74 15.99
CA CYS A 69 -26.41 -5.63 15.42
C CYS A 69 -27.00 -6.02 14.06
N GLU A 70 -28.05 -5.36 13.67
CA GLU A 70 -28.57 -5.38 12.30
C GLU A 70 -28.17 -4.07 11.64
N VAL A 71 -27.69 -4.17 10.39
CA VAL A 71 -27.31 -3.02 9.57
C VAL A 71 -28.16 -2.99 8.32
N THR A 72 -28.53 -1.79 7.92
CA THR A 72 -29.34 -1.49 6.74
C THR A 72 -28.56 -0.54 5.80
N ALA A 73 -29.08 -0.32 4.60
CA ALA A 73 -28.40 0.53 3.61
C ALA A 73 -28.00 1.90 4.19
N GLY A 74 -26.72 2.22 4.11
CA GLY A 74 -26.09 3.44 4.64
C GLY A 74 -25.42 3.27 6.00
N ASP A 75 -25.68 2.19 6.72
CA ASP A 75 -25.01 1.89 7.99
C ASP A 75 -23.56 1.42 7.75
N ILE A 76 -22.67 1.77 8.67
CA ILE A 76 -21.25 1.36 8.66
C ILE A 76 -20.92 0.67 9.98
N LEU A 77 -20.43 -0.57 9.88
CA LEU A 77 -19.84 -1.30 11.01
C LEU A 77 -18.31 -1.25 10.89
N TYR A 78 -17.64 -0.74 11.92
CA TYR A 78 -16.18 -0.78 12.03
C TYR A 78 -15.73 -1.98 12.85
N LEU A 79 -14.76 -2.74 12.33
CA LEU A 79 -14.12 -3.86 12.99
C LEU A 79 -12.61 -3.62 13.07
N PRO A 80 -12.04 -3.59 14.28
CA PRO A 80 -10.59 -3.51 14.45
C PRO A 80 -9.89 -4.83 14.10
N PRO A 81 -8.55 -4.84 13.93
CA PRO A 81 -7.78 -6.05 13.67
C PRO A 81 -8.05 -7.16 14.68
N ASN A 82 -8.15 -8.40 14.18
CA ASN A 82 -8.40 -9.63 14.96
C ASN A 82 -9.74 -9.65 15.71
N PHE A 83 -10.68 -8.80 15.34
CA PHE A 83 -12.01 -8.81 15.88
C PHE A 83 -12.88 -9.81 15.10
N SER A 84 -13.28 -10.89 15.76
CA SER A 84 -14.05 -11.96 15.13
C SER A 84 -15.45 -11.51 14.80
N HIS A 85 -15.95 -11.90 13.63
CA HIS A 85 -17.27 -11.48 13.18
C HIS A 85 -17.94 -12.55 12.31
N TYR A 86 -19.27 -12.48 12.28
CA TYR A 86 -20.12 -13.37 11.50
C TYR A 86 -21.32 -12.60 10.98
N GLY A 87 -21.42 -12.45 9.66
CA GLY A 87 -22.48 -11.69 9.01
C GLY A 87 -23.41 -12.57 8.21
N VAL A 88 -24.71 -12.53 8.50
CA VAL A 88 -25.76 -13.28 7.80
C VAL A 88 -26.69 -12.30 7.11
N ALA A 89 -26.90 -12.45 5.81
CA ALA A 89 -27.84 -11.66 5.04
C ALA A 89 -29.28 -11.98 5.47
N LEU A 90 -30.07 -10.96 5.77
CA LEU A 90 -31.50 -11.11 6.11
C LEU A 90 -32.37 -11.04 4.85
N GLU A 91 -31.92 -10.33 3.85
CA GLU A 91 -32.53 -10.18 2.54
C GLU A 91 -31.41 -10.05 1.47
N PRO A 92 -31.72 -10.04 0.16
CA PRO A 92 -30.70 -9.81 -0.86
C PRO A 92 -29.97 -8.50 -0.60
N CYS A 93 -28.64 -8.54 -0.43
CA CYS A 93 -27.89 -7.39 0.02
C CYS A 93 -26.50 -7.27 -0.60
N PHE A 94 -26.01 -6.02 -0.67
CA PHE A 94 -24.63 -5.69 -1.01
C PHE A 94 -23.93 -5.07 0.19
N THR A 95 -22.72 -5.56 0.49
CA THR A 95 -21.82 -4.99 1.51
C THR A 95 -20.50 -4.61 0.84
N TYR A 96 -20.01 -3.41 1.13
CA TYR A 96 -18.70 -2.94 0.73
C TYR A 96 -17.75 -3.03 1.94
N SER A 97 -16.74 -3.89 1.84
CA SER A 97 -15.69 -4.02 2.86
C SER A 97 -14.51 -3.12 2.45
N ILE A 98 -14.27 -2.08 3.22
CA ILE A 98 -13.18 -1.11 2.98
C ILE A 98 -12.05 -1.48 3.91
N GLY A 99 -11.00 -2.12 3.37
CA GLY A 99 -9.84 -2.63 4.10
C GLY A 99 -8.73 -1.60 4.26
N PHE A 100 -8.03 -1.66 5.40
CA PHE A 100 -6.88 -0.80 5.68
C PHE A 100 -5.68 -1.64 6.09
N ILE A 101 -4.60 -1.59 5.33
CA ILE A 101 -3.37 -2.34 5.55
C ILE A 101 -2.89 -2.19 7.00
N ALA A 102 -2.63 -3.33 7.65
CA ALA A 102 -1.80 -3.45 8.84
C ALA A 102 -0.50 -4.14 8.42
N PRO A 103 0.61 -3.40 8.21
CA PRO A 103 1.84 -3.99 7.70
C PRO A 103 2.36 -5.11 8.63
N ILE A 104 2.56 -6.30 8.06
CA ILE A 104 3.19 -7.43 8.76
C ILE A 104 4.69 -7.15 8.77
N PHE A 105 5.29 -6.96 9.96
CA PHE A 105 6.69 -6.56 10.07
C PHE A 105 7.69 -7.57 9.48
N ASP A 106 7.35 -8.85 9.43
CA ASP A 106 8.19 -9.85 8.76
C ASP A 106 8.23 -9.63 7.23
N HIS A 107 7.11 -9.24 6.63
CA HIS A 107 7.06 -8.82 5.23
C HIS A 107 7.81 -7.49 5.01
N VAL A 108 7.59 -6.51 5.87
CA VAL A 108 8.33 -5.23 5.84
C VAL A 108 9.85 -5.46 5.90
N LYS A 109 10.30 -6.39 6.75
CA LYS A 109 11.72 -6.77 6.82
C LYS A 109 12.23 -7.31 5.48
N SER A 110 11.50 -8.24 4.86
CA SER A 110 11.91 -8.86 3.59
C SER A 110 11.99 -7.81 2.47
N GLU A 111 10.98 -6.96 2.36
CA GLU A 111 10.96 -5.87 1.37
C GLU A 111 12.07 -4.83 1.62
N PHE A 112 12.37 -4.53 2.89
CA PHE A 112 13.46 -3.63 3.23
C PHE A 112 14.84 -4.20 2.85
N LEU A 113 15.03 -5.51 3.00
CA LEU A 113 16.25 -6.17 2.54
C LEU A 113 16.41 -6.10 1.02
N HIS A 114 15.32 -6.29 0.26
CA HIS A 114 15.33 -6.09 -1.20
C HIS A 114 15.62 -4.63 -1.58
N TYR A 115 15.05 -3.67 -0.86
CA TYR A 115 15.35 -2.26 -1.06
C TYR A 115 16.85 -1.96 -0.83
N LEU A 116 17.44 -2.53 0.23
CA LEU A 116 18.87 -2.36 0.51
C LEU A 116 19.76 -3.00 -0.58
N ASP A 117 19.36 -4.16 -1.11
CA ASP A 117 20.07 -4.82 -2.21
C ASP A 117 20.13 -3.94 -3.47
N ALA A 118 19.05 -3.21 -3.76
CA ALA A 118 19.00 -2.27 -4.89
C ALA A 118 19.80 -0.97 -4.65
N GLU A 119 19.91 -0.52 -3.39
CA GLU A 119 20.57 0.74 -3.02
C GLU A 119 22.08 0.59 -2.77
N PHE A 120 22.56 -0.62 -2.45
CA PHE A 120 23.95 -0.86 -2.05
C PHE A 120 24.63 -1.93 -2.90
N GLU A 121 25.69 -1.54 -3.56
CA GLU A 121 26.60 -2.46 -4.25
C GLU A 121 27.82 -2.75 -3.37
N LEU A 122 28.23 -4.01 -3.30
CA LEU A 122 29.47 -4.45 -2.68
C LEU A 122 30.43 -4.96 -3.77
N PRO A 123 31.14 -4.08 -4.46
CA PRO A 123 32.01 -4.48 -5.57
C PRO A 123 33.27 -5.20 -5.08
N GLY A 124 33.79 -6.07 -5.91
CA GLY A 124 35.07 -6.75 -5.69
C GLY A 124 34.91 -8.25 -5.43
N ILE A 125 36.04 -8.91 -5.38
CA ILE A 125 36.18 -10.34 -5.14
C ILE A 125 37.28 -10.51 -4.12
N PHE A 126 37.07 -11.39 -3.13
CA PHE A 126 38.11 -11.76 -2.19
C PHE A 126 39.32 -12.35 -2.93
N GLN A 127 40.53 -11.94 -2.53
CA GLN A 127 41.79 -12.41 -3.10
C GLN A 127 42.79 -12.70 -1.97
N ASP A 128 43.45 -13.84 -2.06
CA ASP A 128 44.48 -14.28 -1.10
C ASP A 128 45.74 -14.78 -1.79
N PRO A 129 46.44 -14.00 -2.63
CA PRO A 129 47.53 -14.43 -3.49
C PRO A 129 48.76 -14.99 -2.70
N THR A 130 48.82 -14.70 -1.42
CA THR A 130 49.93 -15.14 -0.54
C THR A 130 49.60 -16.36 0.34
N ARG A 131 48.42 -16.96 0.14
CA ARG A 131 47.97 -18.12 0.93
C ARG A 131 48.89 -19.31 0.76
N LYS A 132 49.26 -19.91 1.89
CA LYS A 132 50.05 -21.17 1.93
C LYS A 132 49.11 -22.37 2.00
N ALA A 133 49.65 -23.55 1.68
CA ALA A 133 48.96 -24.83 1.88
C ALA A 133 48.57 -25.00 3.37
N THR A 134 47.39 -25.54 3.61
CA THR A 134 46.86 -25.82 4.94
C THR A 134 46.63 -27.29 5.17
N ASP A 135 46.82 -27.73 6.41
CA ASP A 135 46.46 -29.07 6.90
C ASP A 135 45.04 -29.09 7.52
N GLN A 136 44.38 -27.97 7.56
CA GLN A 136 43.01 -27.78 8.07
C GLN A 136 42.07 -27.25 6.97
N PRO A 137 41.77 -27.99 5.91
CA PRO A 137 41.02 -27.52 4.75
C PRO A 137 39.56 -27.23 5.06
N GLY A 138 39.04 -27.72 6.20
CA GLY A 138 37.66 -27.42 6.67
C GLY A 138 37.55 -26.14 7.52
N LEU A 139 38.65 -25.48 7.87
CA LEU A 139 38.65 -24.26 8.66
C LEU A 139 38.34 -23.06 7.76
N ILE A 140 37.38 -22.22 8.17
CA ILE A 140 37.16 -20.90 7.53
C ILE A 140 38.34 -19.99 7.92
N PRO A 141 39.12 -19.48 6.97
CA PRO A 141 40.27 -18.64 7.30
C PRO A 141 39.88 -17.30 7.88
N ASP A 142 40.67 -16.79 8.85
CA ASP A 142 40.40 -15.55 9.55
C ASP A 142 40.37 -14.35 8.60
N ASP A 143 41.25 -14.30 7.61
CA ASP A 143 41.31 -13.23 6.60
C ASP A 143 40.08 -13.21 5.69
N LEU A 144 39.53 -14.35 5.32
CA LEU A 144 38.26 -14.44 4.59
C LEU A 144 37.09 -13.95 5.46
N LEU A 145 37.02 -14.44 6.71
CA LEU A 145 35.99 -14.01 7.65
C LEU A 145 36.05 -12.50 7.90
N GLN A 146 37.25 -11.95 8.09
CA GLN A 146 37.47 -10.52 8.27
C GLN A 146 37.02 -9.73 7.02
N ALA A 147 37.44 -10.14 5.83
CA ALA A 147 37.08 -9.49 4.57
C ALA A 147 35.55 -9.45 4.36
N VAL A 148 34.87 -10.58 4.61
CA VAL A 148 33.39 -10.65 4.54
C VAL A 148 32.75 -9.71 5.58
N THR A 149 33.24 -9.74 6.81
CA THR A 149 32.76 -8.86 7.90
C THR A 149 32.89 -7.40 7.54
N GLU A 150 34.03 -6.98 6.99
CA GLU A 150 34.28 -5.60 6.55
C GLU A 150 33.32 -5.19 5.43
N GLN A 151 33.09 -6.05 4.44
CA GLN A 151 32.18 -5.73 3.34
C GLN A 151 30.72 -5.63 3.83
N VAL A 152 30.24 -6.60 4.59
CA VAL A 152 28.88 -6.59 5.14
C VAL A 152 28.67 -5.38 6.06
N SER A 153 29.69 -4.98 6.84
CA SER A 153 29.63 -3.82 7.72
C SER A 153 29.54 -2.46 6.99
N ARG A 154 29.74 -2.42 5.67
CA ARG A 154 29.51 -1.23 4.83
C ARG A 154 28.05 -0.95 4.56
N ILE A 155 27.20 -1.95 4.65
CA ILE A 155 25.76 -1.80 4.48
C ILE A 155 25.22 -1.03 5.69
N LYS A 156 24.98 0.26 5.52
CA LYS A 156 24.47 1.16 6.57
C LYS A 156 23.34 1.98 6.01
N TRP A 157 22.22 2.01 6.71
CA TRP A 157 21.06 2.82 6.33
C TRP A 157 20.80 3.94 7.33
N THR A 158 20.19 4.99 6.84
CA THR A 158 19.80 6.19 7.59
C THR A 158 18.29 6.23 7.77
N LYS A 159 17.80 7.15 8.60
CA LYS A 159 16.36 7.44 8.67
C LYS A 159 15.78 7.82 7.31
N ASN A 160 16.58 8.41 6.44
CA ASN A 160 16.15 8.82 5.10
C ASN A 160 15.92 7.61 4.19
N ASN A 161 16.75 6.56 4.30
CA ASN A 161 16.53 5.30 3.59
C ASN A 161 15.23 4.63 4.07
N ILE A 162 15.00 4.60 5.39
CA ILE A 162 13.74 4.07 5.94
C ILE A 162 12.54 4.88 5.47
N LEU A 163 12.63 6.22 5.43
CA LEU A 163 11.56 7.08 4.94
C LEU A 163 11.23 6.81 3.46
N LYS A 164 12.25 6.75 2.59
CA LYS A 164 12.07 6.43 1.18
C LYS A 164 11.46 5.06 0.99
N PHE A 165 12.09 4.03 1.57
CA PHE A 165 11.55 2.67 1.55
C PHE A 165 10.08 2.63 1.97
N THR A 166 9.74 3.24 3.11
CA THR A 166 8.36 3.22 3.62
C THR A 166 7.38 3.85 2.63
N GLY A 167 7.74 4.98 2.04
CA GLY A 167 6.88 5.66 1.07
C GLY A 167 6.72 4.85 -0.23
N GLU A 168 7.79 4.28 -0.73
CA GLU A 168 7.80 3.40 -1.91
C GLU A 168 6.97 2.14 -1.66
N PHE A 169 7.23 1.44 -0.56
CA PHE A 169 6.50 0.25 -0.13
C PHE A 169 4.98 0.48 -0.01
N LEU A 170 4.56 1.58 0.62
CA LEU A 170 3.14 1.90 0.81
C LEU A 170 2.44 2.38 -0.46
N THR A 171 3.17 2.78 -1.50
CA THR A 171 2.62 3.28 -2.77
C THR A 171 2.78 2.30 -3.93
N GLN A 172 3.38 1.14 -3.70
CA GLN A 172 3.42 0.06 -4.70
C GLN A 172 1.99 -0.31 -5.11
N SER A 173 1.79 -0.46 -6.41
CA SER A 173 0.51 -0.96 -6.93
C SER A 173 0.39 -2.46 -6.64
N ALA A 174 -0.80 -2.91 -6.26
CA ALA A 174 -1.05 -4.35 -6.18
C ALA A 174 -0.75 -5.00 -7.55
N ALA A 175 -0.08 -6.14 -7.55
CA ALA A 175 0.45 -6.81 -8.75
C ALA A 175 -0.60 -7.11 -9.85
N ASN A 176 -1.89 -7.06 -9.53
CA ASN A 176 -3.00 -7.35 -10.44
C ASN A 176 -3.67 -6.10 -11.01
N TYR A 177 -3.12 -4.92 -10.78
CA TYR A 177 -3.74 -3.67 -11.24
C TYR A 177 -3.20 -3.28 -12.60
N GLN A 178 -3.99 -3.52 -13.66
CA GLN A 178 -3.76 -2.90 -14.96
C GLN A 178 -4.25 -1.45 -14.88
N SER A 179 -3.31 -0.50 -14.88
CA SER A 179 -3.65 0.90 -15.09
C SER A 179 -4.41 1.03 -16.43
N LEU A 180 -5.42 1.91 -16.45
CA LEU A 180 -6.06 2.29 -17.71
C LEU A 180 -4.98 2.72 -18.72
N PRO A 181 -5.14 2.37 -20.02
CA PRO A 181 -4.16 2.76 -21.02
C PRO A 181 -3.93 4.27 -20.96
N PRO A 182 -2.68 4.70 -20.91
CA PRO A 182 -2.35 6.11 -20.71
C PRO A 182 -2.94 6.96 -21.84
N ASN A 183 -3.54 8.08 -21.47
CA ASN A 183 -4.01 9.07 -22.44
C ASN A 183 -2.81 9.85 -22.97
N ILE A 184 -2.22 9.36 -24.06
CA ILE A 184 -1.00 9.93 -24.63
C ILE A 184 -1.34 11.29 -25.29
N LEU A 185 -1.30 12.34 -24.50
CA LEU A 185 -1.38 13.71 -25.00
C LEU A 185 0.03 14.21 -25.37
N SER A 186 0.16 14.96 -26.46
CA SER A 186 1.39 15.71 -26.66
C SER A 186 1.54 16.80 -25.60
N LYS A 187 2.78 17.12 -25.17
CA LYS A 187 3.05 18.18 -24.16
C LYS A 187 2.42 19.52 -24.58
N LYS A 188 2.46 19.85 -25.88
CA LYS A 188 1.81 21.05 -26.43
C LYS A 188 0.29 21.07 -26.19
N LYS A 189 -0.38 19.96 -26.42
CA LYS A 189 -1.85 19.84 -26.20
C LYS A 189 -2.17 19.88 -24.70
N PHE A 190 -1.37 19.22 -23.86
CA PHE A 190 -1.51 19.29 -22.40
C PHE A 190 -1.45 20.75 -21.93
N LEU A 191 -0.37 21.48 -22.29
CA LEU A 191 -0.20 22.89 -21.88
C LEU A 191 -1.32 23.80 -22.38
N SER A 192 -1.83 23.59 -23.60
CA SER A 192 -2.93 24.41 -24.14
C SER A 192 -4.26 24.19 -23.43
N GLN A 193 -4.45 23.07 -22.76
CA GLN A 193 -5.67 22.72 -22.04
C GLN A 193 -5.51 22.84 -20.50
N LEU A 194 -4.30 23.16 -20.03
CA LEU A 194 -3.93 23.10 -18.61
C LEU A 194 -4.93 23.88 -17.72
N SER A 195 -5.20 25.13 -18.04
CA SER A 195 -6.04 26.01 -17.21
C SER A 195 -7.54 25.64 -17.21
N SER A 196 -8.02 24.94 -18.24
CA SER A 196 -9.43 24.55 -18.41
C SER A 196 -9.72 23.10 -17.99
N THR A 197 -8.73 22.41 -17.44
CA THR A 197 -8.82 20.99 -17.09
C THR A 197 -8.47 20.81 -15.63
N SER A 198 -9.17 19.95 -14.92
CA SER A 198 -8.80 19.50 -13.59
C SER A 198 -8.13 18.13 -13.68
N TYR A 199 -7.27 17.82 -12.71
CA TYR A 199 -6.51 16.56 -12.67
C TYR A 199 -6.81 15.85 -11.37
N GLN A 200 -7.17 14.58 -11.47
CA GLN A 200 -7.49 13.74 -10.34
C GLN A 200 -6.55 12.53 -10.28
N ILE A 201 -6.05 12.22 -9.09
CA ILE A 201 -5.30 10.98 -8.84
C ILE A 201 -6.25 9.79 -9.04
N GLU A 202 -5.84 8.79 -9.80
CA GLU A 202 -6.64 7.59 -10.03
C GLU A 202 -6.98 6.88 -8.72
N SER A 203 -8.20 6.33 -8.62
CA SER A 203 -8.72 5.77 -7.37
C SER A 203 -7.83 4.68 -6.80
N THR A 204 -7.10 3.98 -7.63
CA THR A 204 -6.21 2.85 -7.32
C THR A 204 -4.78 3.26 -7.01
N VAL A 205 -4.46 4.52 -7.23
CA VAL A 205 -3.11 5.07 -7.04
C VAL A 205 -3.04 5.80 -5.71
N LYS A 206 -2.05 5.47 -4.89
CA LYS A 206 -1.72 6.22 -3.69
C LYS A 206 -0.67 7.28 -4.03
N PHE A 207 -0.95 8.52 -3.74
CA PHE A 207 0.05 9.59 -3.68
C PHE A 207 0.22 10.01 -2.23
N LEU A 208 1.40 9.76 -1.69
CA LEU A 208 1.77 10.06 -0.30
C LEU A 208 2.89 11.10 -0.27
N TYR A 209 3.06 11.77 0.85
CA TYR A 209 4.18 12.69 1.05
C TYR A 209 4.69 12.66 2.49
N ARG A 210 5.96 12.93 2.65
CA ARG A 210 6.59 13.16 3.96
C ARG A 210 7.78 14.09 3.77
N GLU A 211 7.89 15.13 4.63
CA GLU A 211 8.95 16.14 4.54
C GLU A 211 9.05 16.75 3.13
N GLN A 212 10.17 16.54 2.44
CA GLN A 212 10.43 17.00 1.07
C GLN A 212 10.20 15.94 0.00
N PHE A 213 9.72 14.77 0.36
CA PHE A 213 9.50 13.67 -0.58
C PHE A 213 8.02 13.46 -0.89
N GLY A 214 7.75 13.18 -2.17
CA GLY A 214 6.51 12.59 -2.66
C GLY A 214 6.75 11.13 -3.04
N PHE A 215 5.70 10.30 -2.95
CA PHE A 215 5.73 8.87 -3.24
C PHE A 215 4.50 8.49 -4.05
N ILE A 216 4.70 7.87 -5.20
CA ILE A 216 3.61 7.42 -6.07
C ILE A 216 4.09 6.23 -6.91
N GLY A 217 3.24 5.23 -7.08
CA GLY A 217 3.56 4.07 -7.92
C GLY A 217 4.84 3.32 -7.51
N GLY A 218 5.17 3.28 -6.21
CA GLY A 218 6.38 2.65 -5.71
C GLY A 218 7.66 3.46 -5.90
N ASN A 219 7.58 4.73 -6.28
CA ASN A 219 8.74 5.58 -6.53
C ASN A 219 8.76 6.79 -5.61
N ALA A 220 9.96 7.13 -5.10
CA ALA A 220 10.21 8.36 -4.35
C ALA A 220 10.72 9.46 -5.28
N PHE A 221 10.26 10.70 -5.08
CA PHE A 221 10.79 11.87 -5.76
C PHE A 221 10.90 13.05 -4.80
N LYS A 222 11.83 13.96 -5.07
CA LYS A 222 12.02 15.15 -4.25
C LYS A 222 11.11 16.28 -4.73
N ILE A 223 10.30 16.82 -3.82
CA ILE A 223 9.44 17.97 -4.08
C ILE A 223 10.22 19.25 -3.79
N PRO A 224 10.39 20.16 -4.78
CA PRO A 224 11.02 21.47 -4.56
C PRO A 224 10.29 22.25 -3.46
N THR A 225 11.03 23.01 -2.65
CA THR A 225 10.46 23.76 -1.51
C THR A 225 9.30 24.66 -1.94
N SER A 226 9.43 25.34 -3.08
CA SER A 226 8.38 26.21 -3.65
C SER A 226 7.10 25.47 -4.03
N SER A 227 7.15 24.16 -4.25
CA SER A 227 6.02 23.34 -4.69
C SER A 227 5.42 22.48 -3.58
N GLN A 228 6.02 22.43 -2.40
CA GLN A 228 5.57 21.52 -1.33
C GLN A 228 4.11 21.74 -0.92
N SER A 229 3.66 22.99 -0.81
CA SER A 229 2.30 23.29 -0.40
C SER A 229 1.27 22.72 -1.38
N ILE A 230 1.47 22.95 -2.67
CA ILE A 230 0.52 22.51 -3.71
C ILE A 230 0.53 20.99 -3.89
N PHE A 231 1.69 20.33 -3.75
CA PHE A 231 1.76 18.86 -3.78
C PHE A 231 1.06 18.23 -2.57
N ARG A 232 1.21 18.81 -1.37
CA ARG A 232 0.49 18.37 -0.17
C ARG A 232 -1.00 18.52 -0.31
N GLN A 233 -1.46 19.66 -0.84
CA GLN A 233 -2.87 19.87 -1.15
C GLN A 233 -3.36 18.80 -2.13
N PHE A 234 -2.65 18.58 -3.24
CA PHE A 234 -3.02 17.58 -4.25
C PHE A 234 -3.08 16.15 -3.67
N ALA A 235 -2.12 15.76 -2.85
CA ALA A 235 -2.14 14.45 -2.18
C ALA A 235 -3.36 14.30 -1.25
N ASN A 236 -3.71 15.33 -0.49
CA ASN A 236 -4.80 15.30 0.49
C ASN A 236 -6.19 15.36 -0.15
N THR A 237 -6.36 16.19 -1.19
CA THR A 237 -7.66 16.37 -1.87
C THR A 237 -7.86 15.40 -3.03
N ARG A 238 -6.79 14.79 -3.52
CA ARG A 238 -6.72 13.92 -4.70
C ARG A 238 -7.17 14.61 -6.00
N LEU A 239 -7.40 15.92 -5.95
CA LEU A 239 -7.86 16.75 -7.06
C LEU A 239 -7.07 18.05 -7.09
N ILE A 240 -6.67 18.48 -8.28
CA ILE A 240 -6.11 19.80 -8.50
C ILE A 240 -6.72 20.45 -9.74
N HIS A 241 -7.05 21.73 -9.63
CA HIS A 241 -7.58 22.52 -10.75
C HIS A 241 -6.42 23.08 -11.57
N GLY A 242 -6.49 22.93 -12.89
CA GLY A 242 -5.40 23.33 -13.78
C GLY A 242 -5.09 24.82 -13.76
N HIS A 243 -6.05 25.70 -13.44
CA HIS A 243 -5.79 27.13 -13.27
C HIS A 243 -4.83 27.45 -12.10
N ALA A 244 -4.69 26.53 -11.14
CA ALA A 244 -3.72 26.65 -10.06
C ALA A 244 -2.30 26.17 -10.42
N ILE A 245 -2.11 25.65 -11.64
CA ILE A 245 -0.85 25.06 -12.10
C ILE A 245 -0.17 26.03 -13.07
N GLN A 246 1.02 26.47 -12.73
CA GLN A 246 1.84 27.28 -13.64
C GLN A 246 2.43 26.37 -14.74
N PRO A 247 2.32 26.77 -16.04
CA PRO A 247 2.72 25.94 -17.18
C PRO A 247 4.17 25.43 -17.15
N ASP A 248 5.10 26.25 -16.65
CA ASP A 248 6.54 25.95 -16.58
C ASP A 248 6.98 25.45 -15.19
N SER A 249 6.00 25.01 -14.38
CA SER A 249 6.29 24.56 -13.02
C SER A 249 6.67 23.08 -12.97
N PHE A 250 7.43 22.70 -11.96
CA PHE A 250 7.71 21.31 -11.63
C PHE A 250 6.40 20.47 -11.51
N LEU A 251 5.32 21.05 -10.98
CA LEU A 251 4.03 20.38 -10.88
C LEU A 251 3.42 20.09 -12.25
N ALA A 252 3.51 21.01 -13.21
CA ALA A 252 2.99 20.79 -14.56
C ALA A 252 3.71 19.65 -15.27
N GLU A 253 5.04 19.58 -15.14
CA GLU A 253 5.85 18.49 -15.69
C GLU A 253 5.50 17.16 -15.03
N THR A 254 5.40 17.15 -13.71
CA THR A 254 5.02 15.95 -12.95
C THR A 254 3.63 15.44 -13.32
N ILE A 255 2.62 16.31 -13.46
CA ILE A 255 1.27 15.91 -13.85
C ILE A 255 1.26 15.37 -15.28
N PHE A 256 2.02 15.99 -16.19
CA PHE A 256 2.14 15.48 -17.56
C PHE A 256 2.73 14.07 -17.61
N GLU A 257 3.77 13.82 -16.81
CA GLU A 257 4.36 12.49 -16.67
C GLU A 257 3.37 11.50 -16.07
N TRP A 258 2.67 11.88 -14.98
CA TRP A 258 1.70 11.02 -14.32
C TRP A 258 0.45 10.71 -15.18
N LEU A 259 0.07 11.61 -16.09
CA LEU A 259 -0.94 11.32 -17.12
C LEU A 259 -0.48 10.20 -18.07
N SER A 260 0.81 10.22 -18.45
CA SER A 260 1.36 9.20 -19.32
C SER A 260 1.55 7.85 -18.62
N GLN A 261 1.72 7.86 -17.31
CA GLN A 261 1.84 6.66 -16.46
C GLN A 261 0.49 6.12 -15.98
N GLY A 262 -0.61 6.86 -16.21
CA GLY A 262 -1.93 6.48 -15.73
C GLY A 262 -2.15 6.70 -14.23
N TYR A 263 -1.31 7.48 -13.55
CA TYR A 263 -1.48 7.81 -12.15
C TYR A 263 -2.52 8.91 -11.92
N VAL A 264 -2.73 9.73 -12.93
CA VAL A 264 -3.65 10.87 -12.90
C VAL A 264 -4.51 10.83 -14.17
N ARG A 265 -5.75 11.22 -14.04
CA ARG A 265 -6.66 11.45 -15.17
C ARG A 265 -7.08 12.92 -15.27
N SER A 266 -7.41 13.35 -16.49
CA SER A 266 -8.00 14.65 -16.73
C SER A 266 -9.51 14.62 -16.55
N ILE A 267 -10.05 15.62 -15.87
CA ILE A 267 -11.48 15.83 -15.71
C ILE A 267 -11.84 17.17 -16.36
N LYS A 268 -12.79 17.17 -17.29
CA LYS A 268 -13.31 18.43 -17.83
C LYS A 268 -14.08 19.13 -16.71
N THR A 269 -13.71 20.35 -16.45
CA THR A 269 -14.39 21.24 -15.52
C THR A 269 -15.71 21.73 -16.09
#